data_ffe9a64221f316274a64feecbc712097
#
_entry.id   ffe9a64221f316274a64feecbc712097
#
_cell.length_a   1.000
_cell.length_b   1.000
_cell.length_c   1.000
_cell.angle_alpha   90.00
_cell.angle_beta   90.00
_cell.angle_gamma   90.00
#
_symmetry.space_group_name_H-M   'P 1'
#
loop_
_entity.id
_entity.type
_entity.pdbx_description
1 polymer ?
#
loop_
_entity_poly.entity_id
_entity_poly.type
_entity_poly.pdbx_seq_one_letter_code
_entity_poly.pdbx_strand_id
1 'polypeptide(L)'
;MLFASCSDPTRFRIRGEISNLREADFYIISTDGGLDHLDTIHVVDGSFKWQTHIEQEATFTLIFPNLSQQIIFATPGEDVKVVGDATELRAINILGTDENEDYTQFRIDHFYDKPKELIAAMQGYIDQHPDSRVSDYMRRHIAVLKGENNRLVTGKPLPAISLPPDGLSSDSTTITLHPHHPILLVFWASWDRSSIEDFYNIVKLYHQSQHQPDPKRAVQAIGISLDVNPQEYASVCRYDSVLWDSRCYRLSWSTPIVEQLSIRELPYYVLTDDQLKVIAHGSKWKENIAQPLWRLTSRER
;
A
#
# COMPACT_ATOMS: atom_id res chain seq x y z
N MET A 1 -28.81 9.46 -42.36
CA MET A 1 -27.38 9.30 -42.06
C MET A 1 -27.30 8.84 -40.61
N LEU A 2 -27.05 7.56 -40.41
CA LEU A 2 -26.77 7.00 -39.09
C LEU A 2 -25.31 7.33 -38.76
N PHE A 3 -25.08 8.25 -37.84
CA PHE A 3 -23.75 8.39 -37.23
C PHE A 3 -23.49 7.18 -36.36
N ALA A 4 -22.76 6.21 -36.89
CA ALA A 4 -22.13 5.21 -36.07
C ALA A 4 -21.11 5.95 -35.18
N SER A 5 -21.44 6.15 -33.91
CA SER A 5 -20.47 6.53 -32.92
C SER A 5 -19.47 5.38 -32.86
N CYS A 6 -18.29 5.53 -33.46
CA CYS A 6 -17.15 4.65 -33.19
C CYS A 6 -16.80 4.82 -31.72
N SER A 7 -17.35 3.97 -30.87
CA SER A 7 -16.84 3.82 -29.51
C SER A 7 -15.45 3.20 -29.64
N ASP A 8 -14.46 3.89 -29.13
CA ASP A 8 -13.09 3.36 -29.03
C ASP A 8 -13.13 2.09 -28.17
N PRO A 9 -12.83 0.91 -28.72
CA PRO A 9 -12.97 -0.37 -28.03
C PRO A 9 -11.94 -0.55 -26.92
N THR A 10 -10.90 0.29 -26.84
CA THR A 10 -9.86 0.24 -25.81
C THR A 10 -10.12 1.22 -24.67
N ARG A 11 -11.09 2.11 -24.80
CA ARG A 11 -11.34 3.16 -23.84
C ARG A 11 -12.19 2.65 -22.67
N PHE A 12 -11.60 2.62 -21.48
CA PHE A 12 -12.29 2.36 -20.22
C PHE A 12 -12.66 3.69 -19.54
N ARG A 13 -13.86 3.80 -18.97
CA ARG A 13 -14.35 5.03 -18.33
C ARG A 13 -14.92 4.77 -16.95
N ILE A 14 -14.68 5.73 -16.05
CA ILE A 14 -15.29 5.80 -14.72
C ILE A 14 -16.09 7.10 -14.63
N ARG A 15 -17.33 7.01 -14.15
CA ARG A 15 -18.16 8.17 -13.79
C ARG A 15 -18.55 8.04 -12.34
N GLY A 16 -18.40 9.10 -11.56
CA GLY A 16 -18.72 9.11 -10.15
C GLY A 16 -19.78 10.11 -9.77
N GLU A 17 -20.62 9.72 -8.80
CA GLU A 17 -21.61 10.57 -8.15
C GLU A 17 -21.56 10.26 -6.64
N ILE A 18 -20.95 11.15 -5.87
CA ILE A 18 -20.75 10.98 -4.42
C ILE A 18 -21.53 12.07 -3.69
N SER A 19 -22.59 11.70 -3.00
CA SER A 19 -23.36 12.62 -2.18
C SER A 19 -22.53 13.13 -0.99
N ASN A 20 -22.91 14.29 -0.46
CA ASN A 20 -22.22 14.95 0.66
C ASN A 20 -20.76 15.29 0.45
N LEU A 21 -20.29 15.34 -0.82
CA LEU A 21 -18.95 15.72 -1.20
C LEU A 21 -19.01 16.96 -2.10
N ARG A 22 -18.23 18.00 -1.80
CA ARG A 22 -18.13 19.17 -2.68
C ARG A 22 -16.91 19.06 -3.58
N GLU A 23 -15.73 19.08 -2.98
CA GLU A 23 -14.47 19.02 -3.68
C GLU A 23 -13.55 18.01 -2.98
N ALA A 24 -12.86 17.19 -3.75
CA ALA A 24 -11.85 16.27 -3.27
C ALA A 24 -10.96 15.80 -4.42
N ASP A 25 -9.77 15.34 -4.09
CA ASP A 25 -8.92 14.58 -4.99
C ASP A 25 -8.99 13.11 -4.61
N PHE A 26 -9.39 12.28 -5.56
CA PHE A 26 -9.23 10.83 -5.49
C PHE A 26 -8.00 10.44 -6.28
N TYR A 27 -7.34 9.37 -5.87
CA TYR A 27 -6.22 8.83 -6.62
C TYR A 27 -6.60 7.48 -7.21
N ILE A 28 -6.07 7.18 -8.39
CA ILE A 28 -6.28 5.90 -9.05
C ILE A 28 -4.95 5.32 -9.50
N ILE A 29 -4.76 4.03 -9.22
CA ILE A 29 -3.56 3.27 -9.56
C ILE A 29 -3.95 1.93 -10.18
N SER A 30 -3.01 1.30 -10.87
CA SER A 30 -3.09 -0.10 -11.28
C SER A 30 -1.76 -0.78 -10.97
N THR A 31 -1.82 -2.03 -10.50
CA THR A 31 -0.63 -2.85 -10.20
C THR A 31 -0.42 -3.98 -11.22
N ASP A 32 -1.32 -4.11 -12.20
CA ASP A 32 -1.33 -5.17 -13.21
C ASP A 32 -1.23 -4.64 -14.66
N GLY A 33 -0.77 -3.39 -14.82
CA GLY A 33 -0.45 -2.81 -16.11
C GLY A 33 -1.56 -1.97 -16.76
N GLY A 34 -2.70 -1.76 -16.09
CA GLY A 34 -3.75 -0.86 -16.58
C GLY A 34 -3.39 0.63 -16.54
N LEU A 35 -2.41 0.98 -15.71
CA LEU A 35 -1.86 2.33 -15.59
C LEU A 35 -0.40 2.22 -15.13
N ASP A 36 0.49 2.98 -15.72
CA ASP A 36 1.93 2.97 -15.40
C ASP A 36 2.33 4.00 -14.31
N HIS A 37 1.39 4.82 -13.88
CA HIS A 37 1.58 5.87 -12.87
C HIS A 37 0.31 6.05 -12.04
N LEU A 38 0.44 6.74 -10.90
CA LEU A 38 -0.72 7.22 -10.16
C LEU A 38 -1.33 8.42 -10.90
N ASP A 39 -2.65 8.39 -11.10
CA ASP A 39 -3.39 9.52 -11.63
C ASP A 39 -4.32 10.13 -10.57
N THR A 40 -4.69 11.40 -10.76
CA THR A 40 -5.53 12.16 -9.83
C THR A 40 -6.87 12.46 -10.48
N ILE A 41 -7.94 12.15 -9.77
CA ILE A 41 -9.32 12.42 -10.19
C ILE A 41 -9.86 13.57 -9.36
N HIS A 42 -10.06 14.73 -9.98
CA HIS A 42 -10.68 15.89 -9.33
C HIS A 42 -12.19 15.72 -9.26
N VAL A 43 -12.74 15.73 -8.06
CA VAL A 43 -14.18 15.68 -7.80
C VAL A 43 -14.69 17.10 -7.58
N VAL A 44 -15.74 17.48 -8.30
CA VAL A 44 -16.40 18.80 -8.19
C VAL A 44 -17.89 18.57 -8.00
N ASP A 45 -18.45 19.16 -6.95
CA ASP A 45 -19.87 18.99 -6.57
C ASP A 45 -20.28 17.50 -6.51
N GLY A 46 -19.41 16.67 -5.95
CA GLY A 46 -19.62 15.23 -5.81
C GLY A 46 -19.54 14.43 -7.11
N SER A 47 -19.25 15.07 -8.23
CA SER A 47 -19.23 14.42 -9.54
C SER A 47 -17.81 14.37 -10.10
N PHE A 48 -17.50 13.29 -10.82
CA PHE A 48 -16.25 13.16 -11.54
C PHE A 48 -16.38 12.28 -12.77
N LYS A 49 -15.41 12.43 -13.68
CA LYS A 49 -15.23 11.57 -14.86
C LYS A 49 -13.74 11.31 -15.02
N TRP A 50 -13.42 10.05 -15.26
CA TRP A 50 -12.06 9.64 -15.57
C TRP A 50 -12.07 8.61 -16.69
N GLN A 51 -11.04 8.57 -17.50
CA GLN A 51 -10.92 7.57 -18.57
C GLN A 51 -9.45 7.28 -18.88
N THR A 52 -9.21 6.07 -19.34
CA THR A 52 -7.92 5.65 -19.86
C THR A 52 -8.10 4.68 -21.03
N HIS A 53 -7.00 4.30 -21.68
CA HIS A 53 -6.99 3.25 -22.70
C HIS A 53 -6.29 2.03 -22.13
N ILE A 54 -6.95 0.90 -22.22
CA ILE A 54 -6.42 -0.41 -21.84
C ILE A 54 -6.60 -1.38 -23.01
N GLU A 55 -5.57 -2.14 -23.31
CA GLU A 55 -5.60 -3.13 -24.40
C GLU A 55 -6.09 -4.51 -23.92
N GLN A 56 -6.00 -4.74 -22.61
CA GLN A 56 -6.42 -5.97 -21.94
C GLN A 56 -7.10 -5.62 -20.61
N GLU A 57 -7.74 -6.60 -20.03
CA GLU A 57 -8.34 -6.49 -18.71
C GLU A 57 -7.31 -6.02 -17.66
N ALA A 58 -7.74 -5.15 -16.77
CA ALA A 58 -6.92 -4.57 -15.72
C ALA A 58 -7.70 -4.40 -14.42
N THR A 59 -6.98 -4.22 -13.33
CA THR A 59 -7.56 -3.90 -12.02
C THR A 59 -7.07 -2.54 -11.58
N PHE A 60 -8.01 -1.65 -11.27
CA PHE A 60 -7.71 -0.34 -10.70
C PHE A 60 -8.03 -0.32 -9.21
N THR A 61 -7.23 0.41 -8.46
CA THR A 61 -7.51 0.75 -7.07
C THR A 61 -7.81 2.24 -6.99
N LEU A 62 -9.05 2.58 -6.63
CA LEU A 62 -9.49 3.93 -6.35
C LEU A 62 -9.24 4.23 -4.87
N ILE A 63 -8.47 5.27 -4.58
CA ILE A 63 -8.07 5.68 -3.24
C ILE A 63 -8.77 6.99 -2.90
N PHE A 64 -9.52 7.01 -1.81
CA PHE A 64 -10.27 8.17 -1.34
C PHE A 64 -9.45 9.03 -0.38
N PRO A 65 -9.88 10.27 -0.08
CA PRO A 65 -9.15 11.16 0.83
C PRO A 65 -8.96 10.61 2.26
N ASN A 66 -9.85 9.75 2.71
CA ASN A 66 -9.74 9.05 3.98
C ASN A 66 -8.88 7.77 3.90
N LEU A 67 -8.19 7.56 2.77
CA LEU A 67 -7.31 6.42 2.44
C LEU A 67 -8.02 5.07 2.36
N SER A 68 -9.35 5.04 2.45
CA SER A 68 -10.08 3.83 2.08
C SER A 68 -9.94 3.57 0.58
N GLN A 69 -10.01 2.32 0.17
CA GLN A 69 -9.75 1.88 -1.19
C GLN A 69 -10.91 1.07 -1.73
N GLN A 70 -11.12 1.21 -3.04
CA GLN A 70 -12.08 0.39 -3.78
C GLN A 70 -11.41 -0.19 -5.01
N ILE A 71 -11.67 -1.47 -5.25
CA ILE A 71 -11.17 -2.19 -6.41
C ILE A 71 -12.19 -2.07 -7.53
N ILE A 72 -11.72 -1.80 -8.73
CA ILE A 72 -12.51 -1.69 -9.96
C ILE A 72 -11.92 -2.66 -10.98
N PHE A 73 -12.73 -3.63 -11.42
CA PHE A 73 -12.38 -4.53 -12.52
C PHE A 73 -12.71 -3.84 -13.82
N ALA A 74 -11.73 -3.69 -14.68
CA ALA A 74 -11.83 -2.94 -15.93
C ALA A 74 -11.67 -3.87 -17.14
N THR A 75 -12.56 -3.74 -18.09
CA THR A 75 -12.50 -4.39 -19.39
C THR A 75 -12.43 -3.33 -20.49
N PRO A 76 -11.62 -3.49 -21.54
CA PRO A 76 -11.57 -2.57 -22.67
C PRO A 76 -12.95 -2.27 -23.24
N GLY A 77 -13.24 -0.98 -23.45
CA GLY A 77 -14.50 -0.52 -24.04
C GLY A 77 -15.65 -0.33 -23.04
N GLU A 78 -15.52 -0.75 -21.79
CA GLU A 78 -16.57 -0.67 -20.78
C GLU A 78 -16.58 0.64 -20.00
N ASP A 79 -17.74 0.93 -19.40
CA ASP A 79 -17.99 2.05 -18.52
C ASP A 79 -18.42 1.54 -17.14
N VAL A 80 -17.88 2.09 -16.07
CA VAL A 80 -18.34 1.84 -14.72
C VAL A 80 -18.84 3.11 -14.05
N LYS A 81 -19.77 2.96 -13.10
CA LYS A 81 -20.30 4.03 -12.30
C LYS A 81 -19.96 3.81 -10.82
N VAL A 82 -19.39 4.84 -10.20
CA VAL A 82 -19.04 4.86 -8.78
C VAL A 82 -20.04 5.74 -8.05
N VAL A 83 -20.84 5.17 -7.14
CA VAL A 83 -21.94 5.85 -6.49
C VAL A 83 -21.93 5.62 -4.99
N GLY A 84 -22.15 6.67 -4.21
CA GLY A 84 -22.25 6.52 -2.77
C GLY A 84 -22.32 7.84 -2.02
N ASP A 85 -21.91 7.78 -0.76
CA ASP A 85 -21.95 8.90 0.17
C ASP A 85 -20.58 9.13 0.80
N ALA A 86 -20.14 10.39 0.87
CA ALA A 86 -18.84 10.75 1.45
C ALA A 86 -18.73 10.45 2.95
N THR A 87 -19.84 10.25 3.63
CA THR A 87 -19.84 9.86 5.05
C THR A 87 -19.46 8.40 5.27
N GLU A 88 -19.56 7.55 4.22
CA GLU A 88 -19.17 6.13 4.29
C GLU A 88 -18.52 5.66 2.96
N LEU A 89 -17.34 6.17 2.66
CA LEU A 89 -16.62 5.86 1.42
C LEU A 89 -16.22 4.38 1.27
N ARG A 90 -16.25 3.60 2.36
CA ARG A 90 -16.01 2.16 2.28
C ARG A 90 -17.21 1.38 1.72
N ALA A 91 -18.43 1.97 1.79
CA ALA A 91 -19.66 1.39 1.29
C ALA A 91 -20.05 1.88 -0.11
N ILE A 92 -19.10 2.43 -0.87
CA ILE A 92 -19.30 2.88 -2.25
C ILE A 92 -19.71 1.69 -3.14
N ASN A 93 -20.68 1.94 -4.02
CA ASN A 93 -21.10 0.98 -5.04
C ASN A 93 -20.35 1.23 -6.35
N ILE A 94 -19.87 0.16 -6.97
CA ILE A 94 -19.27 0.16 -8.30
C ILE A 94 -20.19 -0.67 -9.19
N LEU A 95 -20.77 -0.03 -10.20
CA LEU A 95 -21.85 -0.56 -11.03
C LEU A 95 -21.47 -0.49 -12.51
N GLY A 96 -22.18 -1.24 -13.35
CA GLY A 96 -22.09 -1.18 -14.82
C GLY A 96 -21.42 -2.38 -15.46
N THR A 97 -20.86 -3.28 -14.66
CA THR A 97 -20.37 -4.58 -15.13
C THR A 97 -20.66 -5.65 -14.07
N ASP A 98 -20.92 -6.87 -14.51
CA ASP A 98 -21.29 -7.97 -13.62
C ASP A 98 -20.24 -8.19 -12.52
N GLU A 99 -18.95 -8.19 -12.88
CA GLU A 99 -17.86 -8.40 -11.92
C GLU A 99 -17.79 -7.33 -10.83
N ASN A 100 -18.00 -6.06 -11.21
CA ASN A 100 -17.99 -4.96 -10.25
C ASN A 100 -19.22 -4.98 -9.35
N GLU A 101 -20.39 -5.34 -9.89
CA GLU A 101 -21.63 -5.45 -9.13
C GLU A 101 -21.59 -6.64 -8.17
N ASP A 102 -21.12 -7.80 -8.61
CA ASP A 102 -20.91 -8.99 -7.78
C ASP A 102 -19.94 -8.72 -6.62
N TYR A 103 -18.80 -8.10 -6.92
CA TYR A 103 -17.83 -7.76 -5.89
C TYR A 103 -18.35 -6.69 -4.93
N THR A 104 -19.09 -5.71 -5.44
CA THR A 104 -19.75 -4.70 -4.60
C THR A 104 -20.74 -5.35 -3.64
N GLN A 105 -21.61 -6.23 -4.13
CA GLN A 105 -22.58 -6.93 -3.31
C GLN A 105 -21.86 -7.79 -2.26
N PHE A 106 -20.84 -8.55 -2.66
CA PHE A 106 -20.02 -9.33 -1.73
C PHE A 106 -19.47 -8.48 -0.59
N ARG A 107 -18.87 -7.30 -0.91
CA ARG A 107 -18.32 -6.40 0.11
C ARG A 107 -19.38 -5.88 1.09
N ILE A 108 -20.56 -5.56 0.58
CA ILE A 108 -21.68 -5.05 1.40
C ILE A 108 -22.13 -6.14 2.36
N ASP A 109 -22.34 -7.36 1.86
CA ASP A 109 -22.84 -8.49 2.65
C ASP A 109 -21.86 -8.90 3.77
N HIS A 110 -20.56 -8.71 3.54
CA HIS A 110 -19.48 -9.10 4.45
C HIS A 110 -18.74 -7.93 5.10
N PHE A 111 -19.36 -6.74 5.10
CA PHE A 111 -18.71 -5.50 5.56
C PHE A 111 -18.28 -5.55 7.05
N TYR A 112 -19.03 -6.24 7.88
CA TYR A 112 -18.77 -6.36 9.32
C TYR A 112 -18.13 -7.68 9.73
N ASP A 113 -17.82 -8.55 8.78
CA ASP A 113 -17.23 -9.85 9.05
C ASP A 113 -15.84 -9.71 9.66
N LYS A 114 -15.58 -10.57 10.64
CA LYS A 114 -14.21 -10.72 11.16
C LYS A 114 -13.33 -11.42 10.14
N PRO A 115 -11.99 -11.26 10.19
CA PRO A 115 -11.10 -11.84 9.21
C PRO A 115 -11.31 -13.32 8.92
N LYS A 116 -11.63 -14.13 9.92
CA LYS A 116 -11.90 -15.56 9.75
C LYS A 116 -13.20 -15.83 8.98
N GLU A 117 -14.23 -15.06 9.25
CA GLU A 117 -15.55 -15.15 8.60
C GLU A 117 -15.42 -14.66 7.15
N LEU A 118 -14.75 -13.53 6.93
CA LEU A 118 -14.47 -12.98 5.62
C LEU A 118 -13.67 -13.96 4.74
N ILE A 119 -12.63 -14.61 5.29
CA ILE A 119 -11.86 -15.63 4.57
C ILE A 119 -12.76 -16.80 4.14
N ALA A 120 -13.66 -17.26 5.02
CA ALA A 120 -14.58 -18.35 4.70
C ALA A 120 -15.57 -17.94 3.61
N ALA A 121 -16.11 -16.72 3.66
CA ALA A 121 -16.99 -16.18 2.64
C ALA A 121 -16.29 -16.05 1.28
N MET A 122 -15.08 -15.49 1.25
CA MET A 122 -14.27 -15.40 0.03
C MET A 122 -14.00 -16.79 -0.57
N GLN A 123 -13.66 -17.78 0.27
CA GLN A 123 -13.47 -19.14 -0.21
C GLN A 123 -14.75 -19.72 -0.83
N GLY A 124 -15.90 -19.47 -0.20
CA GLY A 124 -17.20 -19.88 -0.75
C GLY A 124 -17.52 -19.25 -2.10
N TYR A 125 -17.18 -17.96 -2.29
CA TYR A 125 -17.31 -17.28 -3.58
C TYR A 125 -16.37 -17.90 -4.65
N ILE A 126 -15.11 -18.13 -4.30
CA ILE A 126 -14.10 -18.74 -5.19
C ILE A 126 -14.54 -20.13 -5.65
N ASP A 127 -15.11 -20.93 -4.76
CA ASP A 127 -15.57 -22.28 -5.09
C ASP A 127 -16.74 -22.29 -6.09
N GLN A 128 -17.56 -21.22 -6.07
CA GLN A 128 -18.70 -21.04 -7.00
C GLN A 128 -18.27 -20.37 -8.32
N HIS A 129 -17.24 -19.54 -8.32
CA HIS A 129 -16.78 -18.74 -9.46
C HIS A 129 -15.26 -18.88 -9.68
N PRO A 130 -14.74 -20.11 -9.91
CA PRO A 130 -13.30 -20.39 -9.86
C PRO A 130 -12.46 -19.62 -10.89
N ASP A 131 -13.04 -19.25 -12.03
CA ASP A 131 -12.36 -18.62 -13.16
C ASP A 131 -12.61 -17.09 -13.22
N SER A 132 -13.29 -16.51 -12.24
CA SER A 132 -13.57 -15.07 -12.17
C SER A 132 -12.33 -14.29 -11.71
N ARG A 133 -12.11 -13.08 -12.28
CA ARG A 133 -11.09 -12.12 -11.82
C ARG A 133 -11.32 -11.70 -10.37
N VAL A 134 -12.56 -11.63 -9.96
CA VAL A 134 -12.93 -11.40 -8.56
C VAL A 134 -12.35 -12.49 -7.66
N SER A 135 -12.45 -13.74 -8.08
CA SER A 135 -11.84 -14.89 -7.38
C SER A 135 -10.33 -14.81 -7.34
N ASP A 136 -9.67 -14.38 -8.41
CA ASP A 136 -8.22 -14.16 -8.42
C ASP A 136 -7.80 -13.07 -7.45
N TYR A 137 -8.54 -11.98 -7.41
CA TYR A 137 -8.34 -10.93 -6.42
C TYR A 137 -8.54 -11.48 -4.99
N MET A 138 -9.63 -12.20 -4.74
CA MET A 138 -9.94 -12.78 -3.44
C MET A 138 -8.87 -13.78 -2.97
N ARG A 139 -8.32 -14.61 -3.86
CA ARG A 139 -7.19 -15.52 -3.52
C ARG A 139 -5.99 -14.75 -2.99
N ARG A 140 -5.61 -13.66 -3.67
CA ARG A 140 -4.51 -12.80 -3.20
C ARG A 140 -4.85 -12.16 -1.86
N HIS A 141 -6.06 -11.67 -1.71
CA HIS A 141 -6.51 -11.05 -0.46
C HIS A 141 -6.56 -12.02 0.72
N ILE A 142 -7.02 -13.26 0.50
CA ILE A 142 -6.98 -14.34 1.50
C ILE A 142 -5.54 -14.61 1.95
N ALA A 143 -4.58 -14.68 1.01
CA ALA A 143 -3.17 -14.91 1.34
C ALA A 143 -2.63 -13.78 2.25
N VAL A 144 -3.00 -12.53 1.95
CA VAL A 144 -2.69 -11.39 2.81
C VAL A 144 -3.37 -11.51 4.18
N LEU A 145 -4.67 -11.83 4.23
CA LEU A 145 -5.43 -11.96 5.48
C LEU A 145 -4.93 -13.08 6.38
N LYS A 146 -4.50 -14.20 5.81
CA LYS A 146 -3.87 -15.31 6.53
C LYS A 146 -2.42 -15.05 6.91
N GLY A 147 -1.81 -14.01 6.35
CA GLY A 147 -0.36 -13.76 6.50
C GLY A 147 0.50 -14.82 5.81
N GLU A 148 -0.03 -15.51 4.80
CA GLU A 148 0.70 -16.54 4.05
C GLU A 148 1.91 -15.94 3.30
N ASN A 149 1.82 -14.67 2.91
CA ASN A 149 2.92 -13.91 2.34
C ASN A 149 3.89 -13.41 3.42
N ASN A 150 3.46 -13.38 4.69
CA ASN A 150 4.31 -12.90 5.77
C ASN A 150 5.38 -13.95 6.09
N ARG A 151 6.57 -13.71 5.56
CA ARG A 151 7.75 -14.51 5.82
C ARG A 151 8.62 -13.93 6.93
N LEU A 152 8.10 -12.94 7.66
CA LEU A 152 8.79 -12.34 8.79
C LEU A 152 8.69 -13.28 10.00
N VAL A 153 9.70 -14.08 10.19
CA VAL A 153 9.80 -14.99 11.33
C VAL A 153 11.10 -14.67 12.08
N THR A 154 10.97 -14.27 13.33
CA THR A 154 12.14 -14.02 14.18
C THR A 154 13.07 -15.24 14.17
N GLY A 155 14.33 -14.99 13.92
CA GLY A 155 15.35 -16.03 13.80
C GLY A 155 15.50 -16.63 12.40
N LYS A 156 14.71 -16.22 11.41
CA LYS A 156 14.83 -16.66 10.00
C LYS A 156 15.38 -15.54 9.13
N PRO A 157 15.96 -15.86 7.96
CA PRO A 157 16.39 -14.85 7.00
C PRO A 157 15.24 -13.96 6.56
N LEU A 158 15.51 -12.67 6.40
CA LEU A 158 14.59 -11.74 5.74
C LEU A 158 14.31 -12.23 4.31
N PRO A 159 13.06 -12.26 3.85
CA PRO A 159 12.75 -12.55 2.46
C PRO A 159 13.53 -11.62 1.51
N ALA A 160 13.87 -12.09 0.33
CA ALA A 160 14.46 -11.24 -0.70
C ALA A 160 13.47 -10.12 -1.05
N ILE A 161 13.88 -8.89 -0.87
CA ILE A 161 13.10 -7.69 -1.18
C ILE A 161 13.86 -6.81 -2.16
N SER A 162 13.13 -6.10 -3.00
CA SER A 162 13.67 -5.11 -3.92
C SER A 162 13.00 -3.77 -3.66
N LEU A 163 13.82 -2.73 -3.57
CA LEU A 163 13.38 -1.35 -3.36
C LEU A 163 13.87 -0.49 -4.52
N PRO A 164 13.24 -0.59 -5.70
CA PRO A 164 13.60 0.19 -6.86
C PRO A 164 13.41 1.70 -6.60
N PRO A 165 13.88 2.56 -7.51
CA PRO A 165 13.61 3.99 -7.44
C PRO A 165 12.10 4.26 -7.39
N ASP A 166 11.70 5.26 -6.62
CA ASP A 166 10.29 5.68 -6.49
C ASP A 166 9.89 6.83 -7.42
N GLY A 167 10.85 7.35 -8.16
CA GLY A 167 10.64 8.49 -9.07
C GLY A 167 10.49 9.85 -8.37
N LEU A 168 10.56 9.90 -7.05
CA LEU A 168 10.42 11.12 -6.26
C LEU A 168 11.74 11.61 -5.69
N SER A 169 12.63 10.69 -5.34
CA SER A 169 13.97 11.02 -4.86
C SER A 169 14.90 11.37 -6.02
N SER A 170 15.90 12.22 -5.75
CA SER A 170 16.98 12.50 -6.71
C SER A 170 17.85 11.29 -7.00
N ASP A 171 17.80 10.28 -6.14
CA ASP A 171 18.50 9.03 -6.30
C ASP A 171 17.66 8.05 -7.13
N SER A 172 18.08 7.83 -8.38
CA SER A 172 17.45 6.89 -9.30
C SER A 172 17.96 5.46 -9.15
N THR A 173 18.65 5.15 -8.05
CA THR A 173 19.19 3.81 -7.80
C THR A 173 18.24 2.96 -6.96
N THR A 174 18.34 1.65 -7.14
CA THR A 174 17.67 0.69 -6.25
C THR A 174 18.39 0.66 -4.91
N ILE A 175 17.64 0.81 -3.80
CA ILE A 175 18.22 0.61 -2.47
C ILE A 175 18.56 -0.87 -2.31
N THR A 176 19.83 -1.13 -2.08
CA THR A 176 20.32 -2.48 -1.81
C THR A 176 20.48 -2.69 -0.31
N LEU A 177 19.97 -3.80 0.18
CA LEU A 177 20.23 -4.23 1.55
C LEU A 177 21.67 -4.75 1.65
N HIS A 178 22.48 -4.09 2.47
CA HIS A 178 23.87 -4.45 2.64
C HIS A 178 24.03 -5.52 3.74
N PRO A 179 24.36 -6.78 3.41
CA PRO A 179 24.82 -7.72 4.42
C PRO A 179 26.07 -7.14 5.10
N HIS A 180 26.26 -7.47 6.37
CA HIS A 180 27.27 -6.95 7.29
C HIS A 180 26.88 -5.70 8.08
N HIS A 181 25.65 -5.20 7.90
CA HIS A 181 25.06 -4.16 8.75
C HIS A 181 23.69 -4.62 9.25
N PRO A 182 23.31 -4.29 10.47
CA PRO A 182 21.91 -4.42 10.89
C PRO A 182 21.01 -3.53 10.05
N ILE A 183 19.83 -4.02 9.67
CA ILE A 183 18.88 -3.26 8.86
C ILE A 183 17.63 -2.98 9.67
N LEU A 184 17.16 -1.75 9.62
CA LEU A 184 15.88 -1.33 10.15
C LEU A 184 14.99 -0.85 9.00
N LEU A 185 13.97 -1.65 8.64
CA LEU A 185 12.91 -1.20 7.75
C LEU A 185 11.84 -0.49 8.58
N VAL A 186 11.41 0.68 8.12
CA VAL A 186 10.40 1.53 8.77
C VAL A 186 9.25 1.76 7.78
N PHE A 187 8.13 1.09 7.99
CA PHE A 187 6.89 1.34 7.24
C PHE A 187 6.10 2.43 7.96
N TRP A 188 5.76 3.49 7.25
CA TRP A 188 5.20 4.69 7.84
C TRP A 188 4.33 5.47 6.86
N ALA A 189 3.64 6.50 7.33
CA ALA A 189 2.98 7.47 6.48
C ALA A 189 2.84 8.83 7.19
N SER A 190 2.76 9.92 6.42
CA SER A 190 2.61 11.28 6.96
C SER A 190 1.29 11.49 7.70
N TRP A 191 0.26 10.78 7.32
CA TRP A 191 -1.06 10.81 7.93
C TRP A 191 -1.19 9.90 9.16
N ASP A 192 -0.21 9.03 9.43
CA ASP A 192 -0.21 8.20 10.63
C ASP A 192 0.58 8.86 11.77
N ARG A 193 -0.15 9.39 12.73
CA ARG A 193 0.42 10.12 13.86
C ARG A 193 1.43 9.28 14.64
N SER A 194 1.15 7.99 14.82
CA SER A 194 2.02 7.09 15.57
C SER A 194 3.38 6.91 14.90
N SER A 195 3.41 6.86 13.55
CA SER A 195 4.65 6.86 12.77
C SER A 195 5.52 8.08 13.06
N ILE A 196 4.90 9.26 13.09
CA ILE A 196 5.61 10.53 13.29
C ILE A 196 6.12 10.65 14.73
N GLU A 197 5.33 10.25 15.72
CA GLU A 197 5.72 10.29 17.13
C GLU A 197 6.96 9.42 17.42
N ASP A 198 7.15 8.32 16.70
CA ASP A 198 8.31 7.44 16.88
C ASP A 198 9.59 7.95 16.17
N PHE A 199 9.49 8.86 15.19
CA PHE A 199 10.65 9.34 14.42
C PHE A 199 11.75 9.94 15.29
N TYR A 200 11.41 10.72 16.32
CA TYR A 200 12.40 11.26 17.24
C TYR A 200 13.28 10.16 17.87
N ASN A 201 12.67 9.07 18.27
CA ASN A 201 13.38 7.94 18.88
C ASN A 201 14.24 7.20 17.85
N ILE A 202 13.72 7.01 16.63
CA ILE A 202 14.42 6.36 15.53
C ILE A 202 15.64 7.20 15.12
N VAL A 203 15.47 8.50 14.90
CA VAL A 203 16.55 9.43 14.55
C VAL A 203 17.66 9.39 15.60
N LYS A 204 17.30 9.45 16.87
CA LYS A 204 18.28 9.39 17.97
C LYS A 204 19.11 8.11 17.95
N LEU A 205 18.46 6.95 17.82
CA LEU A 205 19.16 5.65 17.78
C LEU A 205 19.95 5.47 16.49
N TYR A 206 19.42 5.93 15.36
CA TYR A 206 20.13 5.93 14.09
C TYR A 206 21.43 6.72 14.20
N HIS A 207 21.40 7.97 14.68
CA HIS A 207 22.60 8.77 14.91
C HIS A 207 23.60 8.08 15.83
N GLN A 208 23.14 7.53 16.94
CA GLN A 208 24.02 6.79 17.86
C GLN A 208 24.70 5.61 17.16
N SER A 209 23.99 4.90 16.28
CA SER A 209 24.54 3.78 15.54
C SER A 209 25.60 4.20 14.53
N GLN A 210 25.45 5.36 13.88
CA GLN A 210 26.42 5.86 12.88
C GLN A 210 27.76 6.30 13.51
N HIS A 211 27.77 6.57 14.81
CA HIS A 211 28.97 6.99 15.53
C HIS A 211 29.65 5.84 16.30
N GLN A 212 29.30 4.60 16.01
CA GLN A 212 29.94 3.44 16.63
C GLN A 212 31.38 3.25 16.12
N PRO A 213 32.34 2.86 17.01
CA PRO A 213 33.71 2.57 16.62
C PRO A 213 33.82 1.40 15.61
N ASP A 214 32.90 0.47 15.66
CA ASP A 214 32.79 -0.64 14.73
C ASP A 214 31.76 -0.34 13.65
N PRO A 215 32.17 -0.08 12.40
CA PRO A 215 31.25 0.24 11.31
C PRO A 215 30.18 -0.83 11.06
N LYS A 216 30.46 -2.10 11.39
CA LYS A 216 29.49 -3.20 11.26
C LYS A 216 28.29 -3.06 12.18
N ARG A 217 28.31 -2.13 13.12
CA ARG A 217 27.20 -1.81 14.02
C ARG A 217 26.40 -0.59 13.57
N ALA A 218 26.86 0.10 12.55
CA ALA A 218 26.07 1.13 11.94
C ALA A 218 24.80 0.50 11.34
N VAL A 219 23.64 1.01 11.74
CA VAL A 219 22.35 0.51 11.24
C VAL A 219 22.08 1.12 9.88
N GLN A 220 21.74 0.32 8.90
CA GLN A 220 21.12 0.81 7.67
C GLN A 220 19.62 0.95 7.93
N ALA A 221 19.12 2.18 8.10
CA ALA A 221 17.70 2.43 8.19
C ALA A 221 17.14 2.72 6.80
N ILE A 222 15.96 2.18 6.49
CA ILE A 222 15.27 2.38 5.22
C ILE A 222 13.79 2.60 5.50
N GLY A 223 13.26 3.75 5.07
CA GLY A 223 11.85 4.09 5.15
C GLY A 223 11.07 3.62 3.94
N ILE A 224 9.90 3.10 4.15
CA ILE A 224 8.90 2.80 3.13
C ILE A 224 7.63 3.57 3.50
N SER A 225 7.37 4.65 2.78
CA SER A 225 6.17 5.46 3.00
C SER A 225 4.98 4.92 2.22
N LEU A 226 3.83 4.89 2.87
CA LEU A 226 2.54 4.56 2.26
C LEU A 226 1.78 5.81 1.79
N ASP A 227 2.44 6.96 1.75
CA ASP A 227 1.83 8.18 1.22
C ASP A 227 1.52 8.06 -0.27
N VAL A 228 0.42 8.66 -0.68
CA VAL A 228 0.06 8.85 -2.10
C VAL A 228 0.39 10.27 -2.56
N ASN A 229 0.38 11.22 -1.63
CA ASN A 229 0.70 12.62 -1.87
C ASN A 229 2.21 12.89 -1.66
N PRO A 230 2.98 13.18 -2.73
CA PRO A 230 4.42 13.39 -2.61
C PRO A 230 4.79 14.66 -1.82
N GLN A 231 3.91 15.66 -1.76
CA GLN A 231 4.14 16.88 -1.01
C GLN A 231 4.06 16.63 0.51
N GLU A 232 3.10 15.84 0.95
CA GLU A 232 2.95 15.43 2.35
C GLU A 232 4.15 14.59 2.79
N TYR A 233 4.51 13.57 2.01
CA TYR A 233 5.72 12.78 2.22
C TYR A 233 6.97 13.66 2.34
N ALA A 234 7.21 14.55 1.36
CA ALA A 234 8.38 15.42 1.35
C ALA A 234 8.40 16.40 2.52
N SER A 235 7.23 16.86 2.98
CA SER A 235 7.11 17.73 4.16
C SER A 235 7.59 17.01 5.40
N VAL A 236 7.12 15.80 5.67
CA VAL A 236 7.55 15.00 6.83
C VAL A 236 9.04 14.70 6.75
N CYS A 237 9.55 14.24 5.61
CA CYS A 237 10.98 13.98 5.45
C CYS A 237 11.85 15.19 5.79
N ARG A 238 11.37 16.40 5.47
CA ARG A 238 12.08 17.65 5.74
C ARG A 238 11.98 18.11 7.20
N TYR A 239 10.78 18.08 7.77
CA TYR A 239 10.53 18.66 9.12
C TYR A 239 10.92 17.71 10.24
N ASP A 240 10.72 16.41 10.07
CA ASP A 240 11.01 15.41 11.08
C ASP A 240 12.42 14.80 10.92
N SER A 241 13.24 15.42 10.08
CA SER A 241 14.66 15.06 9.89
C SER A 241 14.87 13.58 9.60
N VAL A 242 14.08 13.02 8.68
CA VAL A 242 14.30 11.66 8.19
C VAL A 242 15.67 11.62 7.50
N LEU A 243 16.66 11.04 8.16
CA LEU A 243 18.07 11.06 7.78
C LEU A 243 18.52 9.80 7.03
N TRP A 244 17.63 8.85 6.88
CA TRP A 244 17.87 7.60 6.17
C TRP A 244 17.20 7.58 4.82
N ASP A 245 17.62 6.67 3.96
CA ASP A 245 16.98 6.46 2.67
C ASP A 245 15.50 6.11 2.85
N SER A 246 14.64 6.78 2.12
CA SER A 246 13.20 6.53 2.17
C SER A 246 12.62 6.43 0.76
N ARG A 247 11.62 5.58 0.58
CA ARG A 247 10.88 5.40 -0.68
C ARG A 247 9.40 5.67 -0.47
N CYS A 248 8.78 6.34 -1.43
CA CYS A 248 7.35 6.61 -1.48
C CYS A 248 6.84 6.23 -2.88
N TYR A 249 6.34 5.01 -3.02
CA TYR A 249 5.85 4.51 -4.31
C TYR A 249 4.50 5.06 -4.71
N ARG A 250 3.83 5.81 -3.83
CA ARG A 250 2.50 6.38 -4.04
C ARG A 250 1.39 5.33 -4.25
N LEU A 251 1.63 4.11 -3.84
CA LEU A 251 0.73 2.96 -4.01
C LEU A 251 -0.04 2.62 -2.73
N SER A 252 0.14 3.38 -1.64
CA SER A 252 -0.50 3.12 -0.35
C SER A 252 -0.30 1.66 0.09
N TRP A 253 -1.36 1.00 0.52
CA TRP A 253 -1.33 -0.41 0.94
C TRP A 253 -1.03 -1.40 -0.19
N SER A 254 -1.19 -0.99 -1.46
CA SER A 254 -0.82 -1.79 -2.65
C SER A 254 0.68 -1.71 -2.98
N THR A 255 1.50 -1.09 -2.15
CA THR A 255 2.96 -1.10 -2.31
C THR A 255 3.49 -2.53 -2.25
N PRO A 256 4.24 -3.01 -3.25
CA PRO A 256 4.58 -4.44 -3.39
C PRO A 256 5.25 -5.05 -2.16
N ILE A 257 6.17 -4.34 -1.51
CA ILE A 257 6.83 -4.83 -0.29
C ILE A 257 5.86 -4.91 0.90
N VAL A 258 4.85 -4.03 0.97
CA VAL A 258 3.80 -4.05 2.01
C VAL A 258 2.97 -5.31 1.88
N GLU A 259 2.55 -5.64 0.66
CA GLU A 259 1.83 -6.88 0.37
C GLU A 259 2.70 -8.12 0.58
N GLN A 260 3.93 -8.10 0.08
CA GLN A 260 4.90 -9.21 0.21
C GLN A 260 5.16 -9.58 1.68
N LEU A 261 5.27 -8.59 2.55
CA LEU A 261 5.51 -8.79 3.98
C LEU A 261 4.23 -8.84 4.81
N SER A 262 3.05 -8.73 4.16
CA SER A 262 1.71 -8.69 4.81
C SER A 262 1.63 -7.64 5.91
N ILE A 263 2.17 -6.45 5.68
CA ILE A 263 2.07 -5.32 6.59
C ILE A 263 0.62 -4.80 6.56
N ARG A 264 -0.02 -4.61 7.72
CA ARG A 264 -1.45 -4.25 7.84
C ARG A 264 -1.74 -3.09 8.76
N GLU A 265 -0.73 -2.61 9.45
CA GLU A 265 -0.83 -1.51 10.41
C GLU A 265 0.41 -0.64 10.32
N LEU A 266 0.27 0.63 10.66
CA LEU A 266 1.37 1.58 10.76
C LEU A 266 1.45 2.14 12.18
N PRO A 267 2.64 2.53 12.62
CA PRO A 267 3.93 2.20 11.98
C PRO A 267 4.20 0.69 12.04
N TYR A 268 5.06 0.19 11.18
CA TYR A 268 5.55 -1.18 11.31
C TYR A 268 7.06 -1.22 11.08
N TYR A 269 7.74 -2.07 11.82
CA TYR A 269 9.20 -2.13 11.85
C TYR A 269 9.67 -3.55 11.62
N VAL A 270 10.81 -3.67 10.92
CA VAL A 270 11.51 -4.95 10.79
C VAL A 270 12.99 -4.70 11.06
N LEU A 271 13.54 -5.39 12.05
CA LEU A 271 14.94 -5.32 12.42
C LEU A 271 15.65 -6.63 12.08
N THR A 272 16.78 -6.54 11.39
CA THR A 272 17.65 -7.69 11.12
C THR A 272 19.02 -7.53 11.78
N ASP A 273 19.75 -8.63 11.86
CA ASP A 273 21.19 -8.61 12.15
C ASP A 273 22.00 -8.32 10.87
N ASP A 274 23.32 -8.40 11.00
CA ASP A 274 24.31 -8.23 9.93
C ASP A 274 24.36 -9.37 8.90
N GLN A 275 23.52 -10.40 9.08
CA GLN A 275 23.34 -11.53 8.16
C GLN A 275 21.93 -11.53 7.53
N LEU A 276 21.20 -10.44 7.65
CA LEU A 276 19.80 -10.30 7.21
C LEU A 276 18.83 -11.28 7.89
N LYS A 277 19.14 -11.75 9.08
CA LYS A 277 18.24 -12.56 9.87
C LYS A 277 17.32 -11.67 10.68
N VAL A 278 16.01 -11.88 10.59
CA VAL A 278 15.02 -11.11 11.36
C VAL A 278 15.23 -11.33 12.85
N ILE A 279 15.50 -10.26 13.59
CA ILE A 279 15.68 -10.28 15.05
C ILE A 279 14.38 -9.91 15.75
N ALA A 280 13.70 -8.89 15.19
CA ALA A 280 12.46 -8.38 15.75
C ALA A 280 11.61 -7.73 14.65
N HIS A 281 10.31 -7.74 14.82
CA HIS A 281 9.37 -7.00 13.98
C HIS A 281 8.09 -6.69 14.78
N GLY A 282 7.33 -5.70 14.33
CA GLY A 282 6.04 -5.32 14.94
C GLY A 282 5.76 -3.83 14.81
N SER A 283 4.56 -3.43 15.26
CA SER A 283 4.05 -2.06 15.14
C SER A 283 4.42 -1.14 16.30
N LYS A 284 4.93 -1.68 17.39
CA LYS A 284 5.21 -0.91 18.60
C LYS A 284 6.71 -0.74 18.81
N TRP A 285 7.21 0.46 18.54
CA TRP A 285 8.63 0.78 18.64
C TRP A 285 9.25 0.34 19.98
N LYS A 286 8.69 0.83 21.09
CA LYS A 286 9.25 0.58 22.43
C LYS A 286 9.26 -0.90 22.82
N GLU A 287 8.20 -1.61 22.46
CA GLU A 287 8.00 -3.00 22.86
C GLU A 287 8.76 -3.98 21.97
N ASN A 288 8.77 -3.72 20.66
CA ASN A 288 9.28 -4.67 19.67
C ASN A 288 10.72 -4.38 19.24
N ILE A 289 11.12 -3.12 19.11
CA ILE A 289 12.33 -2.74 18.38
C ILE A 289 13.40 -2.08 19.25
N ALA A 290 13.02 -1.16 20.13
CA ALA A 290 13.99 -0.33 20.85
C ALA A 290 15.04 -1.12 21.60
N GLN A 291 14.64 -2.14 22.37
CA GLN A 291 15.58 -2.96 23.13
C GLN A 291 16.45 -3.89 22.26
N PRO A 292 15.89 -4.65 21.26
CA PRO A 292 16.72 -5.41 20.33
C PRO A 292 17.73 -4.55 19.58
N LEU A 293 17.30 -3.37 19.07
CA LEU A 293 18.17 -2.44 18.37
C LEU A 293 19.30 -1.92 19.30
N TRP A 294 18.96 -1.52 20.51
CA TRP A 294 19.95 -1.08 21.49
C TRP A 294 21.00 -2.17 21.76
N ARG A 295 20.61 -3.43 21.90
CA ARG A 295 21.54 -4.56 22.10
C ARG A 295 22.50 -4.76 20.93
N LEU A 296 22.06 -4.50 19.70
CA LEU A 296 22.91 -4.59 18.52
C LEU A 296 23.93 -3.46 18.47
N THR A 297 23.50 -2.26 18.83
CA THR A 297 24.28 -1.04 18.71
C THR A 297 25.12 -0.72 19.94
N SER A 298 24.70 -1.17 21.14
CA SER A 298 25.39 -0.94 22.41
C SER A 298 26.03 -2.25 22.86
N ARG A 299 27.30 -2.45 22.71
CA ARG A 299 27.96 -3.56 23.43
C ARG A 299 28.39 -3.12 24.81
N GLU A 300 27.84 -3.76 25.81
CA GLU A 300 28.62 -4.07 26.98
C GLU A 300 29.68 -5.15 26.63
N ARG A 301 30.88 -4.88 26.99
CA ARG A 301 32.01 -5.85 26.95
C ARG A 301 31.75 -7.03 27.90
#